data_236f015c95da00b0e57ee65dbd65a52f
#
_entry.id   236f015c95da00b0e57ee65dbd65a52f
#
_cell.length_a   1.000
_cell.length_b   1.000
_cell.length_c   1.000
_cell.angle_alpha   90.00
_cell.angle_beta   90.00
_cell.angle_gamma   90.00
#
_symmetry.space_group_name_H-M   'P 1'
#
loop_
_entity.id
_entity.type
_entity.pdbx_description
1 polymer ?
#
loop_
_entity_poly.entity_id
_entity_poly.type
_entity_poly.pdbx_seq_one_letter_code
_entity_poly.pdbx_strand_id
1 'polypeptide(L)'
;MKTQWIERVRVGVARLWPHPLAVGKREMLISSVGAGLGLMLAGWISHFILGEVNLWFIAPMGASAVLLFGVPNSPLAQPWSIVGGNALAATVGVSAGLLIPDPGLACGVAAAVAIGLMFKLRCLHPPGGAVALTAILGGPGIHQMGYHFVLYPVLLNSVLLAALAILFNNLAGRRYPHALAPAEAKPANLPIDAVAITRGDLHEALMEGDLFDIDEDDLQEILLRAEQLAHQRQSKTA
;
A
#
# COMPACT_ATOMS: atom_id res chain seq x y z
N MET A 1 -38.14 -19.97 -10.91
CA MET A 1 -37.13 -19.28 -11.73
C MET A 1 -36.88 -17.83 -11.28
N LYS A 2 -37.88 -16.95 -11.13
CA LYS A 2 -37.69 -15.53 -10.72
C LYS A 2 -37.01 -15.40 -9.35
N THR A 3 -37.36 -16.22 -8.37
CA THR A 3 -36.85 -16.16 -6.99
C THR A 3 -35.35 -16.53 -6.91
N GLN A 4 -34.93 -17.52 -7.70
CA GLN A 4 -33.50 -17.92 -7.73
C GLN A 4 -32.62 -16.88 -8.42
N TRP A 5 -33.14 -16.15 -9.40
CA TRP A 5 -32.39 -15.07 -10.05
C TRP A 5 -32.21 -13.88 -9.12
N ILE A 6 -33.27 -13.48 -8.40
CA ILE A 6 -33.21 -12.40 -7.40
C ILE A 6 -32.20 -12.75 -6.31
N GLU A 7 -32.17 -13.98 -5.82
CA GLU A 7 -31.23 -14.43 -4.79
C GLU A 7 -29.80 -14.40 -5.31
N ARG A 8 -29.53 -14.85 -6.56
CA ARG A 8 -28.21 -14.75 -7.19
C ARG A 8 -27.74 -13.30 -7.35
N VAL A 9 -28.62 -12.39 -7.73
CA VAL A 9 -28.31 -10.97 -7.83
C VAL A 9 -28.02 -10.38 -6.47
N ARG A 10 -28.82 -10.72 -5.44
CA ARG A 10 -28.63 -10.26 -4.06
C ARG A 10 -27.29 -10.73 -3.49
N VAL A 11 -26.94 -12.01 -3.69
CA VAL A 11 -25.64 -12.55 -3.28
C VAL A 11 -24.51 -11.91 -4.09
N GLY A 12 -24.70 -11.67 -5.40
CA GLY A 12 -23.73 -10.95 -6.23
C GLY A 12 -23.49 -9.52 -5.76
N VAL A 13 -24.56 -8.80 -5.42
CA VAL A 13 -24.47 -7.43 -4.91
C VAL A 13 -23.85 -7.39 -3.49
N ALA A 14 -24.19 -8.37 -2.64
CA ALA A 14 -23.57 -8.47 -1.31
C ALA A 14 -22.06 -8.69 -1.36
N ARG A 15 -21.56 -9.40 -2.38
CA ARG A 15 -20.12 -9.57 -2.63
C ARG A 15 -19.39 -8.28 -3.05
N LEU A 16 -20.14 -7.27 -3.53
CA LEU A 16 -19.57 -5.96 -3.89
C LEU A 16 -19.47 -5.03 -2.66
N TRP A 17 -20.09 -5.41 -1.55
CA TRP A 17 -20.00 -4.62 -0.33
C TRP A 17 -18.78 -5.05 0.48
N PRO A 18 -17.88 -4.13 0.82
CA PRO A 18 -16.68 -4.49 1.57
C PRO A 18 -17.05 -4.99 2.96
N HIS A 19 -16.32 -6.00 3.43
CA HIS A 19 -16.39 -6.39 4.83
C HIS A 19 -15.98 -5.22 5.73
N PRO A 20 -16.57 -5.06 6.92
CA PRO A 20 -16.15 -4.03 7.87
C PRO A 20 -14.68 -4.25 8.22
N LEU A 21 -13.84 -3.25 7.98
CA LEU A 21 -12.48 -3.28 8.52
C LEU A 21 -12.57 -3.26 10.04
N ALA A 22 -11.93 -4.21 10.72
CA ALA A 22 -11.82 -4.28 12.16
C ALA A 22 -10.83 -3.21 12.67
N VAL A 23 -11.23 -1.93 12.59
CA VAL A 23 -10.40 -0.78 12.99
C VAL A 23 -11.01 -0.07 14.16
N GLY A 24 -10.29 0.02 15.29
CA GLY A 24 -10.71 0.77 16.45
C GLY A 24 -10.82 2.28 16.18
N LYS A 25 -11.72 2.99 16.90
CA LYS A 25 -11.90 4.45 16.75
C LYS A 25 -10.60 5.23 16.96
N ARG A 26 -9.75 4.78 17.88
CA ARG A 26 -8.44 5.38 18.16
C ARG A 26 -7.53 5.28 16.92
N GLU A 27 -7.46 4.10 16.30
CA GLU A 27 -6.67 3.84 15.11
C GLU A 27 -7.15 4.66 13.92
N MET A 28 -8.46 4.72 13.70
CA MET A 28 -9.05 5.57 12.66
C MET A 28 -8.66 7.05 12.84
N LEU A 29 -8.71 7.56 14.09
CA LEU A 29 -8.33 8.94 14.37
C LEU A 29 -6.84 9.18 14.14
N ILE A 30 -5.97 8.29 14.63
CA ILE A 30 -4.51 8.38 14.44
C ILE A 30 -4.17 8.38 12.95
N SER A 31 -4.73 7.47 12.17
CA SER A 31 -4.52 7.39 10.72
C SER A 31 -4.95 8.67 10.00
N SER A 32 -6.15 9.16 10.31
CA SER A 32 -6.69 10.37 9.66
C SER A 32 -5.88 11.62 10.00
N VAL A 33 -5.53 11.80 11.28
CA VAL A 33 -4.72 12.94 11.74
C VAL A 33 -3.30 12.83 11.17
N GLY A 34 -2.71 11.63 11.18
CA GLY A 34 -1.38 11.38 10.64
C GLY A 34 -1.30 11.70 9.15
N ALA A 35 -2.26 11.24 8.36
CA ALA A 35 -2.32 11.52 6.93
C ALA A 35 -2.47 13.03 6.66
N GLY A 36 -3.36 13.71 7.36
CA GLY A 36 -3.56 15.15 7.23
C GLY A 36 -2.33 15.97 7.59
N LEU A 37 -1.73 15.70 8.76
CA LEU A 37 -0.50 16.38 9.20
C LEU A 37 0.69 16.03 8.30
N GLY A 38 0.85 14.77 7.93
CA GLY A 38 1.93 14.33 7.05
C GLY A 38 1.89 15.02 5.69
N LEU A 39 0.74 15.09 5.06
CA LEU A 39 0.55 15.80 3.80
C LEU A 39 0.78 17.30 3.94
N MET A 40 0.21 17.91 4.96
CA MET A 40 0.34 19.36 5.21
C MET A 40 1.80 19.74 5.43
N LEU A 41 2.53 19.01 6.28
CA LEU A 41 3.93 19.29 6.59
C LEU A 41 4.83 18.99 5.39
N ALA A 42 4.61 17.87 4.69
CA ALA A 42 5.38 17.55 3.48
C ALA A 42 5.20 18.63 2.40
N GLY A 43 3.97 19.08 2.18
CA GLY A 43 3.67 20.17 1.25
C GLY A 43 4.31 21.49 1.67
N TRP A 44 4.25 21.85 2.95
CA TRP A 44 4.87 23.07 3.49
C TRP A 44 6.39 23.05 3.35
N ILE A 45 7.03 21.95 3.76
CA ILE A 45 8.50 21.81 3.67
C ILE A 45 8.95 21.83 2.21
N SER A 46 8.22 21.12 1.35
CA SER A 46 8.50 21.11 -0.09
C SER A 46 8.39 22.50 -0.70
N HIS A 47 7.34 23.25 -0.35
CA HIS A 47 7.17 24.64 -0.76
C HIS A 47 8.30 25.53 -0.27
N PHE A 48 8.67 25.42 1.00
CA PHE A 48 9.75 26.22 1.59
C PHE A 48 11.10 25.97 0.93
N ILE A 49 11.40 24.71 0.55
CA ILE A 49 12.66 24.33 -0.08
C ILE A 49 12.72 24.77 -1.55
N LEU A 50 11.60 24.68 -2.28
CA LEU A 50 11.58 24.79 -3.74
C LEU A 50 10.98 26.11 -4.24
N GLY A 51 10.42 26.95 -3.37
CA GLY A 51 9.79 28.22 -3.74
C GLY A 51 8.35 28.05 -4.23
N GLU A 52 8.01 28.46 -5.42
CA GLU A 52 6.63 28.58 -5.90
C GLU A 52 5.87 27.25 -6.05
N VAL A 53 4.60 27.27 -5.76
CA VAL A 53 3.78 26.32 -5.02
C VAL A 53 3.15 25.17 -5.78
N ASN A 54 2.81 25.24 -7.04
CA ASN A 54 1.74 24.39 -7.56
C ASN A 54 2.17 23.06 -8.21
N LEU A 55 3.42 22.91 -8.56
CA LEU A 55 3.94 21.68 -9.18
C LEU A 55 4.62 20.74 -8.19
N TRP A 56 4.83 21.21 -6.97
CA TRP A 56 5.67 20.53 -5.98
C TRP A 56 4.95 19.46 -5.18
N PHE A 57 3.63 19.59 -5.06
CA PHE A 57 2.80 18.66 -4.31
C PHE A 57 1.86 17.93 -5.26
N ILE A 58 2.26 16.75 -5.71
CA ILE A 58 1.50 15.98 -6.69
C ILE A 58 0.40 15.14 -6.04
N ALA A 59 -0.75 15.05 -6.70
CA ALA A 59 -1.92 14.31 -6.22
C ALA A 59 -1.64 12.85 -5.78
N PRO A 60 -0.75 12.08 -6.42
CA PRO A 60 -0.38 10.74 -5.96
C PRO A 60 0.15 10.66 -4.53
N MET A 61 0.68 11.75 -3.97
CA MET A 61 1.12 11.78 -2.56
C MET A 61 -0.04 11.60 -1.58
N GLY A 62 -1.26 12.00 -1.96
CA GLY A 62 -2.46 11.72 -1.17
C GLY A 62 -2.70 10.22 -1.00
N ALA A 63 -2.60 9.45 -2.07
CA ALA A 63 -2.72 7.99 -2.03
C ALA A 63 -1.56 7.34 -1.24
N SER A 64 -0.34 7.87 -1.36
CA SER A 64 0.80 7.44 -0.54
C SER A 64 0.56 7.66 0.94
N ALA A 65 -0.05 8.81 1.33
CA ALA A 65 -0.39 9.09 2.72
C ALA A 65 -1.43 8.11 3.28
N VAL A 66 -2.43 7.72 2.48
CA VAL A 66 -3.40 6.69 2.90
C VAL A 66 -2.69 5.39 3.27
N LEU A 67 -1.72 4.94 2.48
CA LEU A 67 -0.94 3.74 2.78
C LEU A 67 -0.07 3.92 4.03
N LEU A 68 0.70 5.00 4.11
CA LEU A 68 1.66 5.24 5.18
C LEU A 68 1.04 5.41 6.56
N PHE A 69 -0.15 6.00 6.62
CA PHE A 69 -0.83 6.30 7.88
C PHE A 69 -2.06 5.43 8.12
N GLY A 70 -2.69 4.90 7.06
CA GLY A 70 -3.85 4.03 7.16
C GLY A 70 -3.48 2.57 7.37
N VAL A 71 -2.47 2.06 6.66
CA VAL A 71 -2.02 0.66 6.72
C VAL A 71 -0.48 0.57 6.79
N PRO A 72 0.16 1.13 7.84
CA PRO A 72 1.62 1.25 7.92
C PRO A 72 2.35 -0.11 7.90
N ASN A 73 1.69 -1.20 8.28
CA ASN A 73 2.26 -2.55 8.29
C ASN A 73 2.24 -3.21 6.91
N SER A 74 1.50 -2.64 5.94
CA SER A 74 1.48 -3.15 4.57
C SER A 74 2.87 -3.10 3.94
N PRO A 75 3.31 -4.16 3.24
CA PRO A 75 4.55 -4.15 2.46
C PRO A 75 4.58 -3.01 1.43
N LEU A 76 3.41 -2.59 0.95
CA LEU A 76 3.23 -1.52 -0.03
C LEU A 76 3.45 -0.12 0.55
N ALA A 77 3.43 0.00 1.88
CA ALA A 77 3.60 1.23 2.64
C ALA A 77 5.04 1.41 3.17
N GLN A 78 5.96 0.47 2.93
CA GLN A 78 7.31 0.58 3.48
C GLN A 78 8.13 1.69 2.81
N PRO A 79 9.13 2.28 3.49
CA PRO A 79 9.92 3.39 2.95
C PRO A 79 10.54 3.12 1.58
N TRP A 80 11.03 1.89 1.33
CA TRP A 80 11.55 1.51 0.02
C TRP A 80 10.44 1.46 -1.05
N SER A 81 9.26 0.98 -0.69
CA SER A 81 8.13 0.94 -1.62
C SER A 81 7.73 2.34 -2.07
N ILE A 82 7.58 3.30 -1.16
CA ILE A 82 7.20 4.68 -1.53
C ILE A 82 8.31 5.40 -2.28
N VAL A 83 9.54 5.39 -1.78
CA VAL A 83 10.64 6.17 -2.37
C VAL A 83 11.07 5.54 -3.70
N GLY A 84 11.36 4.25 -3.71
CA GLY A 84 11.78 3.52 -4.91
C GLY A 84 10.67 3.39 -5.93
N GLY A 85 9.45 3.04 -5.51
CA GLY A 85 8.31 2.88 -6.39
C GLY A 85 7.92 4.17 -7.10
N ASN A 86 7.81 5.29 -6.38
CA ASN A 86 7.48 6.58 -6.98
C ASN A 86 8.59 7.10 -7.90
N ALA A 87 9.87 7.01 -7.50
CA ALA A 87 10.99 7.44 -8.33
C ALA A 87 11.09 6.62 -9.63
N LEU A 88 10.92 5.30 -9.52
CA LEU A 88 10.88 4.41 -10.67
C LEU A 88 9.72 4.75 -11.61
N ALA A 89 8.52 4.91 -11.06
CA ALA A 89 7.32 5.23 -11.82
C ALA A 89 7.43 6.59 -12.53
N ALA A 90 7.97 7.61 -11.86
CA ALA A 90 8.25 8.90 -12.47
C ALA A 90 9.24 8.77 -13.64
N THR A 91 10.33 8.03 -13.45
CA THR A 91 11.34 7.79 -14.49
C THR A 91 10.73 7.12 -15.72
N VAL A 92 9.94 6.06 -15.49
CA VAL A 92 9.26 5.35 -16.59
C VAL A 92 8.23 6.25 -17.26
N GLY A 93 7.43 7.02 -16.48
CA GLY A 93 6.44 7.94 -17.01
C GLY A 93 7.05 9.04 -17.87
N VAL A 94 8.12 9.69 -17.41
CA VAL A 94 8.86 10.70 -18.21
C VAL A 94 9.41 10.07 -19.49
N SER A 95 10.03 8.89 -19.39
CA SER A 95 10.58 8.20 -20.58
C SER A 95 9.49 7.86 -21.59
N ALA A 96 8.35 7.33 -21.15
CA ALA A 96 7.23 7.00 -22.01
C ALA A 96 6.63 8.25 -22.68
N GLY A 97 6.47 9.34 -21.91
CA GLY A 97 5.96 10.61 -22.45
C GLY A 97 6.89 11.25 -23.51
N LEU A 98 8.20 11.02 -23.39
CA LEU A 98 9.18 11.49 -24.39
C LEU A 98 9.23 10.62 -25.64
N LEU A 99 9.00 9.31 -25.51
CA LEU A 99 9.20 8.32 -26.57
C LEU A 99 7.92 7.98 -27.34
N ILE A 100 6.75 8.13 -26.74
CA ILE A 100 5.48 7.71 -27.29
C ILE A 100 4.58 8.95 -27.49
N PRO A 101 4.31 9.35 -28.75
CA PRO A 101 3.54 10.55 -29.05
C PRO A 101 2.07 10.48 -28.60
N ASP A 102 1.44 9.30 -28.63
CA ASP A 102 0.07 9.12 -28.19
C ASP A 102 -0.01 9.00 -26.65
N PRO A 103 -0.68 9.94 -25.95
CA PRO A 103 -0.73 9.96 -24.51
C PRO A 103 -1.41 8.72 -23.90
N GLY A 104 -2.43 8.16 -24.56
CA GLY A 104 -3.15 6.99 -24.07
C GLY A 104 -2.25 5.75 -24.11
N LEU A 105 -1.54 5.54 -25.22
CA LEU A 105 -0.58 4.47 -25.34
C LEU A 105 0.60 4.66 -24.38
N ALA A 106 1.11 5.90 -24.25
CA ALA A 106 2.18 6.22 -23.30
C ALA A 106 1.79 5.87 -21.86
N CYS A 107 0.57 6.22 -21.42
CA CYS A 107 0.06 5.87 -20.10
C CYS A 107 -0.04 4.37 -19.89
N GLY A 108 -0.59 3.62 -20.86
CA GLY A 108 -0.71 2.17 -20.77
C GLY A 108 0.65 1.48 -20.66
N VAL A 109 1.59 1.87 -21.53
CA VAL A 109 2.96 1.33 -21.52
C VAL A 109 3.68 1.71 -20.22
N ALA A 110 3.60 2.97 -19.79
CA ALA A 110 4.25 3.42 -18.56
C ALA A 110 3.73 2.66 -17.34
N ALA A 111 2.42 2.49 -17.21
CA ALA A 111 1.83 1.73 -16.10
C ALA A 111 2.32 0.28 -16.11
N ALA A 112 2.26 -0.40 -17.26
CA ALA A 112 2.68 -1.80 -17.37
C ALA A 112 4.17 -1.98 -17.02
N VAL A 113 5.03 -1.15 -17.58
CA VAL A 113 6.49 -1.22 -17.34
C VAL A 113 6.82 -0.86 -15.89
N ALA A 114 6.21 0.21 -15.35
CA ALA A 114 6.45 0.62 -13.97
C ALA A 114 6.04 -0.49 -12.97
N ILE A 115 4.86 -1.08 -13.14
CA ILE A 115 4.38 -2.17 -12.27
C ILE A 115 5.34 -3.37 -12.37
N GLY A 116 5.69 -3.80 -13.58
CA GLY A 116 6.61 -4.93 -13.78
C GLY A 116 7.98 -4.72 -13.13
N LEU A 117 8.53 -3.51 -13.26
CA LEU A 117 9.81 -3.16 -12.63
C LEU A 117 9.70 -3.02 -11.12
N MET A 118 8.60 -2.47 -10.59
CA MET A 118 8.35 -2.40 -9.15
C MET A 118 8.30 -3.80 -8.51
N PHE A 119 7.67 -4.78 -9.15
CA PHE A 119 7.69 -6.18 -8.68
C PHE A 119 9.13 -6.72 -8.66
N LYS A 120 9.88 -6.53 -9.75
CA LYS A 120 11.26 -7.01 -9.86
C LYS A 120 12.19 -6.38 -8.81
N LEU A 121 12.03 -5.09 -8.51
CA LEU A 121 12.83 -4.34 -7.55
C LEU A 121 12.27 -4.37 -6.12
N ARG A 122 11.18 -5.10 -5.89
CA ARG A 122 10.51 -5.23 -4.58
C ARG A 122 10.13 -3.87 -3.96
N CYS A 123 9.68 -2.95 -4.81
CA CYS A 123 9.22 -1.61 -4.40
C CYS A 123 7.80 -1.32 -4.92
N LEU A 124 6.93 -2.33 -4.89
CA LEU A 124 5.55 -2.15 -5.33
C LEU A 124 4.86 -1.11 -4.47
N HIS A 125 4.41 -0.02 -5.11
CA HIS A 125 3.74 1.10 -4.47
C HIS A 125 2.61 1.57 -5.39
N PRO A 126 1.34 1.24 -5.11
CA PRO A 126 0.22 1.53 -6.01
C PRO A 126 0.11 3.00 -6.45
N PRO A 127 0.35 4.00 -5.56
CA PRO A 127 0.35 5.40 -5.98
C PRO A 127 1.38 5.74 -7.07
N GLY A 128 2.44 4.95 -7.21
CA GLY A 128 3.42 5.09 -8.29
C GLY A 128 2.79 5.00 -9.69
N GLY A 129 1.73 4.20 -9.86
CA GLY A 129 0.98 4.21 -11.11
C GLY A 129 0.46 5.60 -11.47
N ALA A 130 -0.14 6.29 -10.51
CA ALA A 130 -0.61 7.67 -10.70
C ALA A 130 0.55 8.67 -10.91
N VAL A 131 1.72 8.43 -10.30
CA VAL A 131 2.94 9.22 -10.56
C VAL A 131 3.37 9.11 -12.02
N ALA A 132 3.41 7.90 -12.58
CA ALA A 132 3.75 7.68 -13.99
C ALA A 132 2.77 8.40 -14.94
N LEU A 133 1.48 8.32 -14.65
CA LEU A 133 0.46 9.03 -15.42
C LEU A 133 0.60 10.56 -15.29
N THR A 134 0.92 11.05 -14.10
CA THR A 134 1.15 12.49 -13.87
C THR A 134 2.32 13.01 -14.70
N ALA A 135 3.39 12.23 -14.89
CA ALA A 135 4.51 12.61 -15.75
C ALA A 135 4.09 12.80 -17.21
N ILE A 136 3.05 12.08 -17.67
CA ILE A 136 2.57 12.12 -19.06
C ILE A 136 1.43 13.14 -19.23
N LEU A 137 0.50 13.21 -18.28
CA LEU A 137 -0.74 13.99 -18.39
C LEU A 137 -0.71 15.31 -17.63
N GLY A 138 0.33 15.57 -16.84
CA GLY A 138 0.38 16.71 -15.92
C GLY A 138 0.58 18.08 -16.56
N GLY A 139 0.59 18.12 -17.88
CA GLY A 139 0.60 19.37 -18.66
C GLY A 139 1.98 19.99 -18.85
N PRO A 140 2.03 21.18 -19.50
CA PRO A 140 3.27 21.79 -19.97
C PRO A 140 4.31 22.01 -18.85
N GLY A 141 3.89 22.39 -17.66
CA GLY A 141 4.80 22.63 -16.53
C GLY A 141 5.57 21.37 -16.13
N ILE A 142 4.89 20.22 -16.05
CA ILE A 142 5.55 18.94 -15.74
C ILE A 142 6.41 18.45 -16.92
N HIS A 143 5.91 18.60 -18.14
CA HIS A 143 6.67 18.20 -19.33
C HIS A 143 8.00 18.97 -19.48
N GLN A 144 8.00 20.28 -19.17
CA GLN A 144 9.21 21.11 -19.20
C GLN A 144 10.27 20.68 -18.17
N MET A 145 9.85 20.06 -17.06
CA MET A 145 10.78 19.55 -16.06
C MET A 145 11.56 18.33 -16.55
N GLY A 146 11.00 17.54 -17.48
CA GLY A 146 11.62 16.29 -17.92
C GLY A 146 11.99 15.42 -16.71
N TYR A 147 13.22 14.92 -16.64
CA TYR A 147 13.69 14.09 -15.53
C TYR A 147 13.88 14.83 -14.21
N HIS A 148 13.87 16.18 -14.18
CA HIS A 148 13.82 16.92 -12.92
C HIS A 148 12.54 16.63 -12.14
N PHE A 149 11.44 16.28 -12.82
CA PHE A 149 10.21 15.82 -12.18
C PHE A 149 10.44 14.62 -11.25
N VAL A 150 11.38 13.73 -11.60
CA VAL A 150 11.73 12.58 -10.75
C VAL A 150 12.36 13.04 -9.43
N LEU A 151 13.27 14.02 -9.50
CA LEU A 151 13.96 14.55 -8.31
C LEU A 151 13.07 15.50 -7.52
N TYR A 152 12.43 16.41 -8.22
CA TYR A 152 11.58 17.49 -7.69
C TYR A 152 10.29 17.55 -8.54
N PRO A 153 9.12 17.16 -8.06
CA PRO A 153 8.69 16.93 -6.68
C PRO A 153 8.69 15.47 -6.21
N VAL A 154 8.86 14.46 -7.09
CA VAL A 154 8.51 13.07 -6.75
C VAL A 154 9.39 12.54 -5.62
N LEU A 155 10.71 12.52 -5.80
CA LEU A 155 11.63 11.94 -4.82
C LEU A 155 11.61 12.75 -3.52
N LEU A 156 11.66 14.07 -3.61
CA LEU A 156 11.61 14.95 -2.43
C LEU A 156 10.37 14.70 -1.59
N ASN A 157 9.17 14.73 -2.21
CA ASN A 157 7.92 14.51 -1.48
C ASN A 157 7.81 13.09 -0.93
N SER A 158 8.30 12.08 -1.67
CA SER A 158 8.31 10.69 -1.19
C SER A 158 9.20 10.52 0.04
N VAL A 159 10.38 11.13 0.05
CA VAL A 159 11.32 11.09 1.20
C VAL A 159 10.74 11.86 2.38
N LEU A 160 10.22 13.06 2.17
CA LEU A 160 9.60 13.86 3.22
C LEU A 160 8.41 13.12 3.86
N LEU A 161 7.51 12.59 3.04
CA LEU A 161 6.34 11.90 3.53
C LEU A 161 6.71 10.60 4.27
N ALA A 162 7.69 9.85 3.78
CA ALA A 162 8.21 8.66 4.47
C ALA A 162 8.86 9.02 5.81
N ALA A 163 9.66 10.08 5.87
CA ALA A 163 10.30 10.55 7.11
C ALA A 163 9.25 11.00 8.15
N LEU A 164 8.24 11.75 7.71
CA LEU A 164 7.14 12.19 8.57
C LEU A 164 6.30 11.00 9.05
N ALA A 165 6.08 10.00 8.20
CA ALA A 165 5.38 8.78 8.59
C ALA A 165 6.17 7.97 9.62
N ILE A 166 7.50 7.84 9.44
CA ILE A 166 8.36 7.20 10.45
C ILE A 166 8.23 7.92 11.79
N LEU A 167 8.38 9.25 11.80
CA LEU A 167 8.28 10.02 13.00
C LEU A 167 6.90 9.89 13.66
N PHE A 168 5.83 10.15 12.91
CA PHE A 168 4.47 10.18 13.44
C PHE A 168 4.01 8.81 13.96
N ASN A 169 4.19 7.75 13.16
CA ASN A 169 3.73 6.41 13.55
C ASN A 169 4.45 5.93 14.82
N ASN A 170 5.77 6.14 14.93
CA ASN A 170 6.50 5.74 16.13
C ASN A 170 6.09 6.58 17.37
N LEU A 171 5.84 7.88 17.22
CA LEU A 171 5.30 8.72 18.30
C LEU A 171 3.88 8.28 18.72
N ALA A 172 3.08 7.79 17.78
CA ALA A 172 1.74 7.23 18.04
C ALA A 172 1.76 5.82 18.66
N GLY A 173 2.96 5.24 18.86
CA GLY A 173 3.14 3.92 19.44
C GLY A 173 3.06 2.76 18.44
N ARG A 174 3.02 3.05 17.13
CA ARG A 174 3.09 2.05 16.05
C ARG A 174 4.54 1.77 15.70
N ARG A 175 4.88 0.52 15.40
CA ARG A 175 6.23 0.16 14.91
C ARG A 175 6.32 0.40 13.40
N TYR A 176 6.98 1.47 12.99
CA TYR A 176 7.19 1.77 11.58
C TYR A 176 8.61 2.29 11.33
N PRO A 177 9.38 1.83 10.34
CA PRO A 177 9.02 0.82 9.34
C PRO A 177 8.74 -0.55 9.95
N HIS A 178 7.86 -1.33 9.33
CA HIS A 178 7.60 -2.68 9.77
C HIS A 178 8.77 -3.58 9.35
N ALA A 179 9.50 -4.12 10.32
CA ALA A 179 10.52 -5.11 10.06
C ALA A 179 9.82 -6.41 9.69
N LEU A 180 9.94 -6.85 8.43
CA LEU A 180 9.62 -8.23 8.09
C LEU A 180 10.46 -9.11 9.01
N ALA A 181 9.80 -9.88 9.87
CA ALA A 181 10.50 -10.88 10.67
C ALA A 181 11.35 -11.73 9.72
N PRO A 182 12.63 -12.00 10.04
CA PRO A 182 13.43 -12.90 9.23
C PRO A 182 12.64 -14.21 9.05
N ALA A 183 12.61 -14.75 7.84
CA ALA A 183 11.95 -16.01 7.51
C ALA A 183 12.43 -17.21 8.36
N GLU A 184 13.38 -16.99 9.24
CA GLU A 184 13.97 -17.92 10.19
C GLU A 184 13.45 -17.76 11.64
N ALA A 185 12.35 -17.03 11.87
CA ALA A 185 11.66 -17.20 13.13
C ALA A 185 11.25 -18.68 13.20
N LYS A 186 12.12 -19.52 13.82
CA LYS A 186 11.77 -20.90 14.16
C LYS A 186 10.38 -20.84 14.77
N PRO A 187 9.43 -21.64 14.26
CA PRO A 187 8.14 -21.72 14.93
C PRO A 187 8.48 -21.97 16.40
N ALA A 188 8.04 -21.06 17.27
CA ALA A 188 8.10 -21.38 18.68
C ALA A 188 7.51 -22.78 18.79
N ASN A 189 8.22 -23.72 19.43
CA ASN A 189 7.72 -25.03 19.74
C ASN A 189 6.56 -24.83 20.73
N LEU A 190 5.48 -24.25 20.26
CA LEU A 190 4.22 -24.25 20.98
C LEU A 190 3.77 -25.71 20.95
N PRO A 191 3.52 -26.33 22.11
CA PRO A 191 2.88 -27.61 22.12
C PRO A 191 1.61 -27.51 21.32
N ILE A 192 1.53 -28.23 20.21
CA ILE A 192 0.35 -28.34 19.38
C ILE A 192 -0.63 -29.28 20.11
N ASP A 193 -1.05 -28.89 21.27
CA ASP A 193 -2.34 -29.32 21.79
C ASP A 193 -3.34 -28.51 20.96
N ALA A 194 -4.09 -29.24 20.14
CA ALA A 194 -5.00 -28.68 19.14
C ALA A 194 -6.13 -27.87 19.83
N VAL A 195 -5.82 -26.65 20.23
CA VAL A 195 -6.83 -25.67 20.56
C VAL A 195 -7.42 -25.19 19.23
N ALA A 196 -8.66 -25.54 18.98
CA ALA A 196 -9.35 -25.06 17.79
C ALA A 196 -9.50 -23.55 17.90
N ILE A 197 -8.74 -22.82 17.07
CA ILE A 197 -8.84 -21.36 16.98
C ILE A 197 -10.23 -21.04 16.42
N THR A 198 -11.00 -20.24 17.14
CA THR A 198 -12.34 -19.81 16.71
C THR A 198 -12.24 -18.50 15.95
N ARG A 199 -13.29 -18.17 15.16
CA ARG A 199 -13.40 -16.86 14.50
C ARG A 199 -13.39 -15.71 15.51
N GLY A 200 -13.91 -15.92 16.73
CA GLY A 200 -13.84 -14.95 17.82
C GLY A 200 -12.43 -14.65 18.26
N ASP A 201 -11.58 -15.67 18.40
CA ASP A 201 -10.17 -15.52 18.78
C ASP A 201 -9.39 -14.75 17.71
N LEU A 202 -9.69 -15.00 16.43
CA LEU A 202 -9.07 -14.25 15.30
C LEU A 202 -9.51 -12.79 15.30
N HIS A 203 -10.80 -12.54 15.52
CA HIS A 203 -11.32 -11.17 15.61
C HIS A 203 -10.66 -10.40 16.76
N GLU A 204 -10.57 -11.00 17.95
CA GLU A 204 -9.95 -10.37 19.12
C GLU A 204 -8.44 -10.11 18.87
N ALA A 205 -7.72 -11.08 18.31
CA ALA A 205 -6.31 -10.93 17.96
C ALA A 205 -6.06 -9.83 16.93
N LEU A 206 -6.93 -9.68 15.92
CA LEU A 206 -6.84 -8.60 14.93
C LEU A 206 -7.17 -7.23 15.54
N MET A 207 -8.04 -7.18 16.56
CA MET A 207 -8.39 -5.93 17.26
C MET A 207 -7.32 -5.48 18.26
N GLU A 208 -6.56 -6.41 18.84
CA GLU A 208 -5.51 -6.12 19.84
C GLU A 208 -4.13 -5.87 19.18
N GLY A 209 -3.92 -6.35 17.95
CA GLY A 209 -2.67 -6.23 17.23
C GLY A 209 -2.51 -4.95 16.42
N ASP A 210 -1.37 -4.86 15.74
CA ASP A 210 -1.14 -3.85 14.70
C ASP A 210 -2.10 -4.08 13.53
N LEU A 211 -2.44 -3.01 12.80
CA LEU A 211 -3.33 -3.09 11.63
C LEU A 211 -2.68 -3.96 10.54
N PHE A 212 -3.23 -5.13 10.28
CA PHE A 212 -2.83 -6.00 9.18
C PHE A 212 -3.71 -5.73 7.95
N ASP A 213 -3.09 -5.74 6.78
CA ASP A 213 -3.78 -5.66 5.48
C ASP A 213 -4.24 -7.06 5.06
N ILE A 214 -5.02 -7.70 5.94
CA ILE A 214 -5.61 -9.02 5.76
C ILE A 214 -6.98 -9.04 6.43
N ASP A 215 -7.93 -9.64 5.76
CA ASP A 215 -9.28 -9.78 6.29
C ASP A 215 -9.41 -11.12 7.08
N GLU A 216 -10.40 -11.19 7.96
CA GLU A 216 -10.61 -12.37 8.81
C GLU A 216 -10.92 -13.63 8.02
N ASP A 217 -11.65 -13.52 6.91
CA ASP A 217 -12.02 -14.66 6.07
C ASP A 217 -10.81 -15.19 5.32
N ASP A 218 -9.93 -14.30 4.80
CA ASP A 218 -8.66 -14.66 4.16
C ASP A 218 -7.71 -15.35 5.15
N LEU A 219 -7.60 -14.82 6.37
CA LEU A 219 -6.77 -15.41 7.42
C LEU A 219 -7.27 -16.80 7.80
N GLN A 220 -8.58 -16.97 7.94
CA GLN A 220 -9.20 -18.26 8.23
C GLN A 220 -8.97 -19.26 7.09
N GLU A 221 -9.10 -18.85 5.82
CA GLU A 221 -8.81 -19.70 4.66
C GLU A 221 -7.34 -20.14 4.63
N ILE A 222 -6.40 -19.22 4.91
CA ILE A 222 -4.97 -19.52 4.99
C ILE A 222 -4.69 -20.56 6.08
N LEU A 223 -5.28 -20.41 7.27
CA LEU A 223 -5.11 -21.35 8.37
C LEU A 223 -5.64 -22.75 8.04
N LEU A 224 -6.88 -22.82 7.50
CA LEU A 224 -7.46 -24.11 7.08
C LEU A 224 -6.63 -24.81 6.01
N ARG A 225 -6.10 -24.04 5.05
CA ARG A 225 -5.24 -24.57 4.00
C ARG A 225 -3.90 -25.06 4.55
N ALA A 226 -3.33 -24.34 5.52
CA ALA A 226 -2.09 -24.75 6.19
C ALA A 226 -2.28 -26.06 6.99
N GLU A 227 -3.39 -26.23 7.70
CA GLU A 227 -3.76 -27.46 8.39
C GLU A 227 -3.88 -28.65 7.43
N GLN A 228 -4.60 -28.46 6.32
CA GLN A 228 -4.75 -29.50 5.28
C GLN A 228 -3.39 -29.95 4.73
N LEU A 229 -2.49 -29.00 4.44
CA LEU A 229 -1.15 -29.32 3.96
C LEU A 229 -0.30 -30.04 5.01
N ALA A 230 -0.45 -29.69 6.29
CA ALA A 230 0.21 -30.37 7.38
C ALA A 230 -0.24 -31.83 7.50
N HIS A 231 -1.55 -32.10 7.44
CA HIS A 231 -2.11 -33.46 7.44
C HIS A 231 -1.64 -34.29 6.24
N GLN A 232 -1.63 -33.69 5.03
CA GLN A 232 -1.13 -34.38 3.83
C GLN A 232 0.37 -34.76 3.94
N ARG A 233 1.16 -33.91 4.59
CA ARG A 233 2.59 -34.18 4.83
C ARG A 233 2.79 -35.31 5.81
N GLN A 234 2.03 -35.35 6.90
CA GLN A 234 2.07 -36.43 7.89
C GLN A 234 1.66 -37.79 7.29
N SER A 235 0.63 -37.82 6.45
CA SER A 235 0.15 -39.04 5.78
C SER A 235 1.11 -39.59 4.72
N LYS A 236 2.04 -38.78 4.19
CA LYS A 236 3.08 -39.21 3.24
C LYS A 236 4.35 -39.71 3.92
N THR A 237 4.53 -39.44 5.20
CA THR A 237 5.70 -39.85 6.00
C THR A 237 5.40 -41.03 6.94
N ALA A 238 4.15 -41.44 7.05
CA ALA A 238 3.70 -42.67 7.72
C ALA A 238 3.48 -43.80 6.69
#